data_0c349b8dcb8bc9162c94f00ef6aa9f20
#
_entry.id   0c349b8dcb8bc9162c94f00ef6aa9f20
#
_cell.length_a   1.000
_cell.length_b   1.000
_cell.length_c   1.000
_cell.angle_alpha   90.00
_cell.angle_beta   90.00
_cell.angle_gamma   90.00
#
_symmetry.space_group_name_H-M   'P 1'
#
loop_
_entity.id
_entity.type
_entity.pdbx_description
1 polymer ?
#
loop_
_entity_poly.entity_id
_entity_poly.type
_entity_poly.pdbx_seq_one_letter_code
_entity_poly.pdbx_strand_id
1 'polypeptide(L)'
;GSAVGREIEAHPDLSGITTLEDPLDAFVARALLAEASERSLDVQYYIWRDDITGKLLLYSLYRAAERGVRVRLLLDDNGIAGLDDLLAALNHHDNVEVRLFNPFVIRSSRTLGFLTDFGRLNRRMHNKSFTADNQATIIGGRNIADEYFGVGDGALFADLDVLAIGPVVDRVSRDFDRYWASQSAYPADRLLSGADEEDLDAMAADLASVQQDAEARRFVAALQNSEFLRELLDREGSFVWAPVEMVSDDPAKAQGLEGEQGLLSQQLALALGEPEKTVTLVSPYFVPGNRGVELFRELESAGVQVRILTNSLEANDVALVHSGYAKYREALL
;
A
#
# COMPACT_ATOMS: atom_id res chain seq x y z
N GLY A 1 -7.02 10.80 27.97
CA GLY A 1 -6.58 10.54 26.60
C GLY A 1 -5.30 9.71 26.59
N SER A 2 -5.04 8.95 25.55
CA SER A 2 -3.77 8.25 25.33
C SER A 2 -2.59 9.22 25.22
N ALA A 3 -1.34 8.73 25.37
CA ALA A 3 -0.14 9.57 25.15
C ALA A 3 -0.15 10.18 23.76
N VAL A 4 -0.43 9.38 22.73
CA VAL A 4 -0.58 9.82 21.33
C VAL A 4 -1.67 10.88 21.16
N GLY A 5 -2.82 10.74 21.82
CA GLY A 5 -3.89 11.75 21.77
C GLY A 5 -3.44 13.10 22.33
N ARG A 6 -2.66 13.12 23.40
CA ARG A 6 -2.11 14.36 23.96
C ARG A 6 -1.06 15.00 23.04
N GLU A 7 -0.24 14.18 22.38
CA GLU A 7 0.74 14.69 21.40
C GLU A 7 0.04 15.31 20.17
N ILE A 8 -1.03 14.70 19.67
CA ILE A 8 -1.84 15.29 18.58
C ILE A 8 -2.45 16.62 19.00
N GLU A 9 -3.01 16.71 20.21
CA GLU A 9 -3.57 17.96 20.76
C GLU A 9 -2.51 19.05 20.93
N ALA A 10 -1.26 18.67 21.23
CA ALA A 10 -0.13 19.60 21.35
C ALA A 10 0.38 20.11 19.98
N HIS A 11 0.09 19.41 18.89
CA HIS A 11 0.56 19.72 17.54
C HIS A 11 -0.59 19.77 16.51
N PRO A 12 -1.59 20.64 16.64
CA PRO A 12 -2.84 20.60 15.89
C PRO A 12 -2.66 20.76 14.36
N ASP A 13 -1.60 21.44 13.93
CA ASP A 13 -1.32 21.73 12.51
C ASP A 13 -0.21 20.84 11.92
N LEU A 14 0.37 19.95 12.72
CA LEU A 14 1.45 19.06 12.31
C LEU A 14 0.99 17.61 12.35
N SER A 15 1.58 16.81 11.50
CA SER A 15 1.41 15.36 11.54
C SER A 15 2.63 14.71 12.18
N GLY A 16 2.39 13.74 13.06
CA GLY A 16 3.42 12.90 13.61
C GLY A 16 3.71 11.74 12.67
N ILE A 17 4.97 11.55 12.32
CA ILE A 17 5.42 10.46 11.45
C ILE A 17 6.53 9.66 12.10
N THR A 18 6.51 8.34 11.88
CA THR A 18 7.61 7.44 12.21
C THR A 18 7.83 6.43 11.10
N THR A 19 9.08 6.07 10.82
CA THR A 19 9.43 5.11 9.76
C THR A 19 9.31 3.68 10.26
N LEU A 20 8.85 2.79 9.38
CA LEU A 20 8.77 1.35 9.57
C LEU A 20 9.79 0.70 8.61
N GLU A 21 11.05 0.69 9.03
CA GLU A 21 12.16 0.17 8.22
C GLU A 21 12.23 -1.36 8.29
N ASP A 22 12.10 -1.90 9.50
CA ASP A 22 12.11 -3.34 9.71
C ASP A 22 10.83 -4.00 9.14
N PRO A 23 10.97 -5.07 8.34
CA PRO A 23 9.83 -5.76 7.75
C PRO A 23 8.85 -6.35 8.77
N LEU A 24 9.37 -6.91 9.87
CA LEU A 24 8.53 -7.50 10.92
C LEU A 24 7.75 -6.42 11.67
N ASP A 25 8.38 -5.29 12.00
CA ASP A 25 7.72 -4.15 12.64
C ASP A 25 6.64 -3.56 11.72
N ALA A 26 6.90 -3.49 10.40
CA ALA A 26 5.93 -3.03 9.42
C ALA A 26 4.70 -3.94 9.31
N PHE A 27 4.89 -5.27 9.45
CA PHE A 27 3.79 -6.23 9.53
C PHE A 27 3.01 -6.07 10.85
N VAL A 28 3.74 -6.09 11.96
CA VAL A 28 3.19 -5.99 13.33
C VAL A 28 2.37 -4.70 13.49
N ALA A 29 2.87 -3.58 12.98
CA ALA A 29 2.14 -2.32 13.03
C ALA A 29 0.75 -2.39 12.36
N ARG A 30 0.64 -3.06 11.20
CA ARG A 30 -0.65 -3.27 10.51
C ARG A 30 -1.61 -4.13 11.33
N ALA A 31 -1.11 -5.26 11.82
CA ALA A 31 -1.92 -6.19 12.60
C ALA A 31 -2.41 -5.56 13.91
N LEU A 32 -1.55 -4.77 14.57
CA LEU A 32 -1.91 -4.05 15.80
C LEU A 32 -2.88 -2.88 15.54
N LEU A 33 -2.76 -2.17 14.41
CA LEU A 33 -3.78 -1.19 14.01
C LEU A 33 -5.14 -1.88 13.78
N ALA A 34 -5.15 -3.07 13.17
CA ALA A 34 -6.38 -3.84 13.01
C ALA A 34 -6.94 -4.28 14.37
N GLU A 35 -6.09 -4.73 15.29
CA GLU A 35 -6.51 -5.15 16.63
C GLU A 35 -7.03 -3.98 17.47
N ALA A 36 -6.40 -2.81 17.38
CA ALA A 36 -6.76 -1.61 18.14
C ALA A 36 -7.96 -0.86 17.57
N SER A 37 -8.37 -1.13 16.32
CA SER A 37 -9.48 -0.43 15.68
C SER A 37 -10.81 -0.69 16.39
N GLU A 38 -11.61 0.38 16.53
CA GLU A 38 -12.91 0.36 17.19
C GLU A 38 -14.07 0.65 16.26
N ARG A 39 -13.84 1.32 15.13
CA ARG A 39 -14.90 1.82 14.23
C ARG A 39 -14.72 1.41 12.79
N SER A 40 -13.52 1.61 12.23
CA SER A 40 -13.30 1.39 10.80
C SER A 40 -11.86 1.04 10.45
N LEU A 41 -11.73 0.21 9.42
CA LEU A 41 -10.47 -0.07 8.72
C LEU A 41 -10.68 0.20 7.23
N ASP A 42 -9.87 1.09 6.68
CA ASP A 42 -9.82 1.39 5.26
C ASP A 42 -8.46 0.92 4.71
N VAL A 43 -8.50 -0.13 3.89
CA VAL A 43 -7.30 -0.87 3.48
C VAL A 43 -7.22 -0.92 1.97
N GLN A 44 -6.12 -0.43 1.40
CA GLN A 44 -5.92 -0.32 -0.04
C GLN A 44 -4.54 -0.86 -0.44
N TYR A 45 -4.50 -1.84 -1.38
CA TYR A 45 -3.24 -2.44 -1.85
C TYR A 45 -3.25 -2.75 -3.35
N TYR A 46 -2.06 -2.68 -3.94
CA TYR A 46 -1.83 -3.12 -5.31
C TYR A 46 -1.65 -4.64 -5.40
N ILE A 47 -0.84 -5.23 -4.50
CA ILE A 47 -0.64 -6.69 -4.43
C ILE A 47 -1.07 -7.19 -3.06
N TRP A 48 -1.81 -8.30 -3.08
CA TRP A 48 -2.10 -9.13 -1.92
C TRP A 48 -1.99 -10.59 -2.34
N ARG A 49 -1.17 -11.38 -1.62
CA ARG A 49 -0.92 -12.77 -1.97
C ARG A 49 -1.66 -13.73 -1.05
N ASP A 50 -1.92 -14.93 -1.59
CA ASP A 50 -2.38 -16.08 -0.83
C ASP A 50 -1.18 -16.80 -0.22
N ASP A 51 -0.54 -16.16 0.75
CA ASP A 51 0.64 -16.63 1.45
C ASP A 51 0.50 -16.39 2.97
N ILE A 52 1.56 -16.65 3.75
CA ILE A 52 1.50 -16.56 5.22
C ILE A 52 1.11 -15.16 5.67
N THR A 53 1.80 -14.13 5.21
CA THR A 53 1.56 -12.75 5.64
C THR A 53 0.22 -12.23 5.13
N GLY A 54 -0.16 -12.59 3.92
CA GLY A 54 -1.45 -12.25 3.34
C GLY A 54 -2.61 -12.83 4.15
N LYS A 55 -2.54 -14.12 4.50
CA LYS A 55 -3.56 -14.79 5.32
C LYS A 55 -3.61 -14.25 6.74
N LEU A 56 -2.47 -14.01 7.39
CA LEU A 56 -2.44 -13.45 8.75
C LEU A 56 -3.07 -12.05 8.81
N LEU A 57 -2.83 -11.19 7.82
CA LEU A 57 -3.45 -9.86 7.79
C LEU A 57 -4.94 -9.93 7.43
N LEU A 58 -5.38 -10.82 6.50
CA LEU A 58 -6.81 -11.06 6.26
C LEU A 58 -7.50 -11.56 7.51
N TYR A 59 -6.84 -12.45 8.28
CA TYR A 59 -7.37 -12.87 9.58
C TYR A 59 -7.52 -11.71 10.57
N SER A 60 -6.57 -10.78 10.59
CA SER A 60 -6.66 -9.59 11.44
C SER A 60 -7.82 -8.68 11.05
N LEU A 61 -8.10 -8.52 9.74
CA LEU A 61 -9.26 -7.79 9.23
C LEU A 61 -10.59 -8.49 9.60
N TYR A 62 -10.67 -9.81 9.39
CA TYR A 62 -11.81 -10.62 9.78
C TYR A 62 -12.08 -10.49 11.29
N ARG A 63 -11.05 -10.61 12.14
CA ARG A 63 -11.17 -10.45 13.59
C ARG A 63 -11.63 -9.06 14.01
N ALA A 64 -11.25 -8.02 13.28
CA ALA A 64 -11.76 -6.67 13.50
C ALA A 64 -13.25 -6.57 13.13
N ALA A 65 -13.66 -7.16 12.00
CA ALA A 65 -15.05 -7.21 11.56
C ALA A 65 -15.95 -7.95 12.56
N GLU A 66 -15.47 -9.08 13.12
CA GLU A 66 -16.14 -9.83 14.19
C GLU A 66 -16.40 -8.99 15.47
N ARG A 67 -15.55 -7.98 15.73
CA ARG A 67 -15.75 -7.02 16.82
C ARG A 67 -16.70 -5.89 16.48
N GLY A 68 -17.26 -5.86 15.26
CA GLY A 68 -18.15 -4.81 14.76
C GLY A 68 -17.44 -3.64 14.08
N VAL A 69 -16.15 -3.76 13.79
CA VAL A 69 -15.40 -2.76 13.02
C VAL A 69 -15.80 -2.85 11.54
N ARG A 70 -16.15 -1.72 10.94
CA ARG A 70 -16.42 -1.67 9.50
C ARG A 70 -15.10 -1.76 8.72
N VAL A 71 -14.96 -2.77 7.87
CA VAL A 71 -13.79 -2.99 7.02
C VAL A 71 -14.12 -2.70 5.57
N ARG A 72 -13.36 -1.79 4.94
CA ARG A 72 -13.37 -1.56 3.49
C ARG A 72 -12.03 -2.00 2.92
N LEU A 73 -12.05 -3.01 2.04
CA LEU A 73 -10.85 -3.56 1.41
C LEU A 73 -10.88 -3.28 -0.09
N LEU A 74 -9.99 -2.42 -0.57
CA LEU A 74 -9.83 -2.07 -1.98
C LEU A 74 -8.53 -2.66 -2.53
N LEU A 75 -8.66 -3.59 -3.47
CA LEU A 75 -7.53 -4.30 -4.06
C LEU A 75 -7.48 -4.11 -5.57
N ASP A 76 -6.28 -3.92 -6.13
CA ASP A 76 -6.11 -3.97 -7.58
C ASP A 76 -6.26 -5.41 -8.07
N ASP A 77 -7.16 -5.65 -9.03
CA ASP A 77 -7.47 -7.01 -9.50
C ASP A 77 -6.28 -7.75 -10.11
N ASN A 78 -5.26 -7.04 -10.58
CA ASN A 78 -4.05 -7.66 -11.12
C ASN A 78 -3.19 -8.34 -10.04
N GLY A 79 -3.22 -7.80 -8.82
CA GLY A 79 -2.34 -8.21 -7.74
C GLY A 79 -2.88 -9.31 -6.81
N ILE A 80 -4.06 -9.89 -7.09
CA ILE A 80 -4.79 -10.79 -6.17
C ILE A 80 -5.04 -12.18 -6.76
N ALA A 81 -4.12 -12.69 -7.56
CA ALA A 81 -4.30 -14.02 -8.16
C ALA A 81 -4.46 -15.11 -7.08
N GLY A 82 -5.50 -15.90 -7.21
CA GLY A 82 -5.79 -17.04 -6.29
C GLY A 82 -6.65 -16.66 -5.07
N LEU A 83 -7.00 -15.39 -4.87
CA LEU A 83 -7.77 -14.94 -3.70
C LEU A 83 -9.28 -14.86 -3.94
N ASP A 84 -9.79 -15.19 -5.10
CA ASP A 84 -11.19 -14.94 -5.48
C ASP A 84 -12.19 -15.54 -4.48
N ASP A 85 -12.04 -16.82 -4.12
CA ASP A 85 -12.95 -17.51 -3.19
C ASP A 85 -12.82 -16.97 -1.77
N LEU A 86 -11.59 -16.69 -1.32
CA LEU A 86 -11.33 -16.14 0.00
C LEU A 86 -11.90 -14.72 0.15
N LEU A 87 -11.75 -13.88 -0.88
CA LEU A 87 -12.32 -12.53 -0.88
C LEU A 87 -13.85 -12.55 -1.00
N ALA A 88 -14.43 -13.51 -1.73
CA ALA A 88 -15.87 -13.70 -1.79
C ALA A 88 -16.43 -14.07 -0.41
N ALA A 89 -15.81 -15.03 0.28
CA ALA A 89 -16.18 -15.43 1.63
C ALA A 89 -16.04 -14.26 2.62
N LEU A 90 -14.92 -13.53 2.59
CA LEU A 90 -14.72 -12.37 3.45
C LEU A 90 -15.76 -11.27 3.21
N ASN A 91 -16.14 -11.03 1.94
CA ASN A 91 -17.16 -10.05 1.57
C ASN A 91 -18.58 -10.45 1.97
N HIS A 92 -18.82 -11.73 2.35
CA HIS A 92 -20.09 -12.20 2.90
C HIS A 92 -20.33 -11.70 4.33
N HIS A 93 -19.27 -11.34 5.06
CA HIS A 93 -19.39 -10.82 6.42
C HIS A 93 -20.04 -9.42 6.43
N ASP A 94 -21.08 -9.20 7.27
CA ASP A 94 -21.90 -7.97 7.33
C ASP A 94 -21.08 -6.67 7.51
N ASN A 95 -19.93 -6.74 8.19
CA ASN A 95 -19.07 -5.59 8.47
C ASN A 95 -17.92 -5.43 7.46
N VAL A 96 -17.88 -6.22 6.38
CA VAL A 96 -16.81 -6.17 5.37
C VAL A 96 -17.38 -5.83 4.00
N GLU A 97 -16.77 -4.87 3.32
CA GLU A 97 -17.02 -4.61 1.91
C GLU A 97 -15.69 -4.68 1.15
N VAL A 98 -15.63 -5.57 0.16
CA VAL A 98 -14.48 -5.72 -0.75
C VAL A 98 -14.81 -5.10 -2.10
N ARG A 99 -13.89 -4.29 -2.62
CA ARG A 99 -13.94 -3.80 -4.01
C ARG A 99 -12.65 -4.13 -4.75
N LEU A 100 -12.81 -4.46 -6.04
CA LEU A 100 -11.70 -4.72 -6.94
C LEU A 100 -11.54 -3.55 -7.89
N PHE A 101 -10.31 -3.00 -7.92
CA PHE A 101 -9.99 -1.85 -8.76
C PHE A 101 -9.54 -2.33 -10.15
N ASN A 102 -10.08 -1.71 -11.18
CA ASN A 102 -9.78 -1.95 -12.60
C ASN A 102 -9.77 -3.44 -12.97
N PRO A 103 -10.90 -4.17 -12.75
CA PRO A 103 -10.95 -5.62 -12.89
C PRO A 103 -10.78 -6.08 -14.33
N PHE A 104 -10.25 -7.29 -14.49
CA PHE A 104 -10.21 -7.96 -15.78
C PHE A 104 -11.62 -8.31 -16.25
N VAL A 105 -11.91 -8.04 -17.51
CA VAL A 105 -13.18 -8.47 -18.14
C VAL A 105 -13.24 -9.99 -18.24
N ILE A 106 -12.10 -10.64 -18.53
CA ILE A 106 -11.97 -12.11 -18.58
C ILE A 106 -11.08 -12.54 -17.41
N ARG A 107 -11.69 -12.80 -16.25
CA ARG A 107 -10.97 -13.21 -15.03
C ARG A 107 -10.41 -14.63 -15.12
N SER A 108 -11.09 -15.53 -15.83
CA SER A 108 -10.65 -16.93 -16.03
C SER A 108 -9.35 -17.04 -16.85
N SER A 109 -8.97 -16.02 -17.61
CA SER A 109 -7.71 -15.96 -18.37
C SER A 109 -7.18 -14.51 -18.39
N ARG A 110 -6.45 -14.14 -17.37
CA ARG A 110 -5.86 -12.79 -17.25
C ARG A 110 -4.93 -12.46 -18.42
N THR A 111 -4.20 -13.46 -18.94
CA THR A 111 -3.32 -13.30 -20.12
C THR A 111 -4.10 -12.88 -21.35
N LEU A 112 -5.27 -13.48 -21.60
CA LEU A 112 -6.14 -13.11 -22.71
C LEU A 112 -6.73 -11.72 -22.54
N GLY A 113 -7.08 -11.36 -21.31
CA GLY A 113 -7.50 -10.00 -20.94
C GLY A 113 -6.46 -8.95 -21.27
N PHE A 114 -5.18 -9.18 -20.95
CA PHE A 114 -4.08 -8.29 -21.30
C PHE A 114 -3.91 -8.10 -22.81
N LEU A 115 -4.09 -9.13 -23.61
CA LEU A 115 -3.98 -9.05 -25.06
C LEU A 115 -5.09 -8.22 -25.72
N THR A 116 -6.28 -8.21 -25.11
CA THR A 116 -7.47 -7.54 -25.69
C THR A 116 -7.69 -6.13 -25.17
N ASP A 117 -7.15 -5.78 -23.99
CA ASP A 117 -7.41 -4.50 -23.32
C ASP A 117 -6.16 -3.93 -22.61
N PHE A 118 -5.00 -4.06 -23.25
CA PHE A 118 -3.71 -3.67 -22.69
C PHE A 118 -3.67 -2.22 -22.21
N GLY A 119 -4.26 -1.30 -23.00
CA GLY A 119 -4.23 0.14 -22.67
C GLY A 119 -4.90 0.47 -21.35
N ARG A 120 -6.03 -0.16 -21.02
CA ARG A 120 -6.73 0.02 -19.74
C ARG A 120 -6.06 -0.79 -18.64
N LEU A 121 -5.76 -2.05 -18.91
CA LEU A 121 -5.20 -2.97 -17.91
C LEU A 121 -3.77 -2.63 -17.47
N ASN A 122 -3.06 -1.77 -18.21
CA ASN A 122 -1.74 -1.26 -17.79
C ASN A 122 -1.83 -0.06 -16.81
N ARG A 123 -3.03 0.46 -16.56
CA ARG A 123 -3.25 1.59 -15.64
C ARG A 123 -3.73 1.06 -14.30
N ARG A 124 -2.78 0.79 -13.41
CA ARG A 124 -3.02 0.12 -12.12
C ARG A 124 -3.03 1.10 -10.96
N MET A 125 -3.71 0.71 -9.91
CA MET A 125 -3.69 1.38 -8.63
C MET A 125 -2.47 0.89 -7.84
N HIS A 126 -1.46 1.74 -7.74
CA HIS A 126 -0.23 1.41 -6.99
C HIS A 126 -0.26 1.89 -5.54
N ASN A 127 -1.37 2.45 -5.10
CA ASN A 127 -1.56 2.94 -3.75
C ASN A 127 -1.48 1.80 -2.74
N LYS A 128 -0.90 2.10 -1.57
CA LYS A 128 -0.82 1.19 -0.44
C LYS A 128 -1.07 2.00 0.82
N SER A 129 -2.21 1.75 1.46
CA SER A 129 -2.57 2.39 2.72
C SER A 129 -3.34 1.45 3.62
N PHE A 130 -3.14 1.62 4.91
CA PHE A 130 -3.82 0.88 5.97
C PHE A 130 -4.22 1.88 7.05
N THR A 131 -5.48 2.28 7.10
CA THR A 131 -5.97 3.36 7.94
C THR A 131 -6.98 2.82 8.96
N ALA A 132 -6.71 3.07 10.24
CA ALA A 132 -7.56 2.68 11.37
C ALA A 132 -8.27 3.91 11.95
N ASP A 133 -9.60 3.85 12.06
CA ASP A 133 -10.49 4.83 12.72
C ASP A 133 -10.33 6.28 12.25
N ASN A 134 -9.72 6.52 11.11
CA ASN A 134 -9.26 7.85 10.66
C ASN A 134 -8.34 8.55 11.67
N GLN A 135 -7.61 7.78 12.50
CA GLN A 135 -6.72 8.30 13.52
C GLN A 135 -5.25 7.99 13.25
N ALA A 136 -4.98 6.84 12.65
CA ALA A 136 -3.64 6.41 12.28
C ALA A 136 -3.65 5.74 10.90
N THR A 137 -2.59 5.94 10.13
CA THR A 137 -2.44 5.35 8.80
C THR A 137 -1.02 4.88 8.56
N ILE A 138 -0.88 3.76 7.86
CA ILE A 138 0.39 3.31 7.31
C ILE A 138 0.34 3.49 5.80
N ILE A 139 1.31 4.22 5.26
CA ILE A 139 1.52 4.41 3.82
C ILE A 139 2.95 4.00 3.50
N GLY A 140 3.17 3.38 2.35
CA GLY A 140 4.52 3.03 1.94
C GLY A 140 4.62 2.25 0.65
N GLY A 141 5.75 1.60 0.45
CA GLY A 141 6.02 0.82 -0.73
C GLY A 141 5.66 -0.67 -0.58
N ARG A 142 5.57 -1.21 0.65
CA ARG A 142 5.29 -2.64 0.86
C ARG A 142 3.88 -3.01 0.44
N ASN A 143 3.79 -4.01 -0.43
CA ASN A 143 2.55 -4.75 -0.65
C ASN A 143 2.35 -5.81 0.45
N ILE A 144 1.30 -6.60 0.36
CA ILE A 144 1.02 -7.69 1.28
C ILE A 144 1.40 -9.01 0.61
N ALA A 145 2.62 -9.44 0.90
CA ALA A 145 3.17 -10.73 0.47
C ALA A 145 4.45 -11.04 1.25
N ASP A 146 4.80 -12.31 1.35
CA ASP A 146 5.89 -12.85 2.16
C ASP A 146 7.25 -12.20 1.84
N GLU A 147 7.51 -11.89 0.56
CA GLU A 147 8.73 -11.22 0.11
C GLU A 147 8.91 -9.79 0.66
N TYR A 148 7.84 -9.12 1.07
CA TYR A 148 7.90 -7.77 1.68
C TYR A 148 8.12 -7.81 3.19
N PHE A 149 7.86 -8.95 3.84
CA PHE A 149 7.96 -9.10 5.29
C PHE A 149 9.03 -10.12 5.73
N GLY A 150 9.79 -10.65 4.78
CA GLY A 150 10.91 -11.55 5.04
C GLY A 150 10.48 -12.91 5.56
N VAL A 151 9.43 -13.51 4.98
CA VAL A 151 9.06 -14.91 5.20
C VAL A 151 9.81 -15.80 4.21
N GLY A 152 10.33 -16.93 4.72
CA GLY A 152 11.08 -17.91 3.92
C GLY A 152 12.49 -17.44 3.54
N ASP A 153 13.14 -18.25 2.68
CA ASP A 153 14.52 -18.03 2.21
C ASP A 153 14.58 -17.22 0.89
N GLY A 154 13.47 -16.61 0.50
CA GLY A 154 13.34 -15.83 -0.74
C GLY A 154 14.05 -14.48 -0.68
N ALA A 155 14.05 -13.77 -1.80
CA ALA A 155 14.56 -12.41 -1.84
C ALA A 155 13.68 -11.50 -0.98
N LEU A 156 14.28 -10.79 -0.03
CA LEU A 156 13.61 -9.74 0.72
C LEU A 156 13.64 -8.44 -0.10
N PHE A 157 12.47 -7.87 -0.33
CA PHE A 157 12.38 -6.54 -0.93
C PHE A 157 12.66 -5.46 0.12
N ALA A 158 13.72 -4.68 -0.13
CA ALA A 158 13.99 -3.49 0.68
C ALA A 158 12.96 -2.41 0.35
N ASP A 159 12.17 -2.04 1.33
CA ASP A 159 11.09 -1.05 1.17
C ASP A 159 10.93 -0.24 2.46
N LEU A 160 10.21 0.87 2.38
CA LEU A 160 9.95 1.76 3.49
C LEU A 160 8.46 2.07 3.60
N ASP A 161 7.95 1.93 4.81
CA ASP A 161 6.64 2.45 5.18
C ASP A 161 6.75 3.55 6.24
N VAL A 162 5.70 4.33 6.34
CA VAL A 162 5.56 5.38 7.35
C VAL A 162 4.23 5.17 8.07
N LEU A 163 4.29 5.12 9.40
CA LEU A 163 3.11 5.26 10.24
C LEU A 163 2.91 6.75 10.53
N ALA A 164 1.71 7.23 10.29
CA ALA A 164 1.37 8.63 10.47
C ALA A 164 0.09 8.82 11.30
N ILE A 165 0.07 9.91 12.07
CA ILE A 165 -1.05 10.38 12.89
C ILE A 165 -1.29 11.88 12.65
N GLY A 166 -2.44 12.38 13.07
CA GLY A 166 -2.78 13.80 12.93
C GLY A 166 -3.35 14.18 11.56
N PRO A 167 -3.26 15.45 11.12
CA PRO A 167 -3.99 15.97 9.96
C PRO A 167 -3.77 15.24 8.62
N VAL A 168 -2.63 14.60 8.42
CA VAL A 168 -2.37 13.84 7.18
C VAL A 168 -3.30 12.65 7.03
N VAL A 169 -3.77 12.05 8.13
CA VAL A 169 -4.67 10.89 8.09
C VAL A 169 -5.97 11.23 7.38
N ASP A 170 -6.53 12.40 7.61
CA ASP A 170 -7.71 12.91 6.91
C ASP A 170 -7.51 13.01 5.39
N ARG A 171 -6.30 13.36 4.95
CA ARG A 171 -5.96 13.46 3.52
C ARG A 171 -5.89 12.06 2.89
N VAL A 172 -5.28 11.11 3.60
CA VAL A 172 -5.22 9.70 3.17
C VAL A 172 -6.62 9.08 3.09
N SER A 173 -7.46 9.33 4.12
CA SER A 173 -8.84 8.84 4.13
C SER A 173 -9.66 9.41 2.96
N ARG A 174 -9.53 10.72 2.67
CA ARG A 174 -10.19 11.33 1.50
C ARG A 174 -9.66 10.78 0.18
N ASP A 175 -8.38 10.46 0.09
CA ASP A 175 -7.81 9.82 -1.09
C ASP A 175 -8.36 8.41 -1.28
N PHE A 176 -8.38 7.61 -0.22
CA PHE A 176 -9.04 6.30 -0.22
C PHE A 176 -10.49 6.41 -0.69
N ASP A 177 -11.27 7.37 -0.17
CA ASP A 177 -12.67 7.59 -0.56
C ASP A 177 -12.82 7.93 -2.04
N ARG A 178 -11.90 8.71 -2.62
CA ARG A 178 -11.89 8.99 -4.07
C ARG A 178 -11.71 7.72 -4.90
N TYR A 179 -10.76 6.86 -4.51
CA TYR A 179 -10.53 5.58 -5.17
C TYR A 179 -11.71 4.63 -4.97
N TRP A 180 -12.22 4.55 -3.74
CA TRP A 180 -13.36 3.72 -3.38
C TRP A 180 -14.63 4.07 -4.16
N ALA A 181 -14.92 5.35 -4.31
CA ALA A 181 -16.10 5.84 -5.04
C ALA A 181 -15.89 5.91 -6.56
N SER A 182 -14.69 5.61 -7.07
CA SER A 182 -14.40 5.72 -8.49
C SER A 182 -15.15 4.69 -9.33
N GLN A 183 -15.39 5.01 -10.59
CA GLN A 183 -16.00 4.09 -11.55
C GLN A 183 -15.13 2.85 -11.86
N SER A 184 -13.86 2.85 -11.44
CA SER A 184 -12.94 1.73 -11.61
C SER A 184 -12.93 0.78 -10.41
N ALA A 185 -13.60 1.11 -9.30
CA ALA A 185 -13.74 0.28 -8.11
C ALA A 185 -15.09 -0.46 -8.12
N TYR A 186 -15.05 -1.75 -8.39
CA TYR A 186 -16.24 -2.59 -8.51
C TYR A 186 -16.47 -3.41 -7.24
N PRO A 187 -17.68 -3.44 -6.69
CA PRO A 187 -18.03 -4.35 -5.59
C PRO A 187 -17.73 -5.81 -5.95
N ALA A 188 -17.16 -6.55 -5.00
CA ALA A 188 -16.71 -7.93 -5.23
C ALA A 188 -17.87 -8.88 -5.58
N ASP A 189 -19.06 -8.67 -5.04
CA ASP A 189 -20.26 -9.44 -5.32
C ASP A 189 -20.71 -9.41 -6.79
N ARG A 190 -20.24 -8.42 -7.57
CA ARG A 190 -20.50 -8.33 -9.01
C ARG A 190 -19.49 -9.06 -9.87
N LEU A 191 -18.38 -9.48 -9.29
CA LEU A 191 -17.22 -10.01 -10.03
C LEU A 191 -16.85 -11.42 -9.60
N LEU A 192 -17.03 -11.72 -8.33
CA LEU A 192 -16.68 -13.00 -7.70
C LEU A 192 -17.93 -13.91 -7.61
N SER A 193 -17.67 -15.20 -7.45
CA SER A 193 -18.75 -16.16 -7.15
C SER A 193 -19.41 -15.80 -5.82
N GLY A 194 -20.71 -16.04 -5.69
CA GLY A 194 -21.38 -15.86 -4.41
C GLY A 194 -20.81 -16.82 -3.36
N ALA A 195 -20.68 -16.35 -2.13
CA ALA A 195 -20.33 -17.14 -0.96
C ALA A 195 -21.49 -17.18 0.03
N ASP A 196 -21.49 -18.16 0.92
CA ASP A 196 -22.46 -18.31 2.00
C ASP A 196 -21.77 -18.38 3.37
N GLU A 197 -22.53 -18.65 4.43
CA GLU A 197 -22.02 -18.73 5.80
C GLU A 197 -21.05 -19.89 6.00
N GLU A 198 -21.23 -21.02 5.29
CA GLU A 198 -20.33 -22.16 5.36
C GLU A 198 -18.95 -21.81 4.74
N ASP A 199 -18.95 -21.03 3.64
CA ASP A 199 -17.74 -20.51 3.03
C ASP A 199 -17.00 -19.53 3.95
N LEU A 200 -17.76 -18.65 4.66
CA LEU A 200 -17.18 -17.71 5.62
C LEU A 200 -16.55 -18.45 6.80
N ASP A 201 -17.23 -19.44 7.36
CA ASP A 201 -16.71 -20.28 8.45
C ASP A 201 -15.46 -21.07 8.02
N ALA A 202 -15.48 -21.64 6.81
CA ALA A 202 -14.35 -22.38 6.24
C ALA A 202 -13.14 -21.46 6.04
N MET A 203 -13.35 -20.26 5.50
CA MET A 203 -12.33 -19.24 5.35
C MET A 203 -11.73 -18.85 6.72
N ALA A 204 -12.58 -18.57 7.71
CA ALA A 204 -12.13 -18.18 9.04
C ALA A 204 -11.27 -19.28 9.69
N ALA A 205 -11.65 -20.56 9.51
CA ALA A 205 -10.89 -21.70 10.00
C ALA A 205 -9.54 -21.85 9.26
N ASP A 206 -9.49 -21.67 7.93
CA ASP A 206 -8.27 -21.71 7.14
C ASP A 206 -7.30 -20.60 7.60
N LEU A 207 -7.76 -19.36 7.66
CA LEU A 207 -6.96 -18.22 8.10
C LEU A 207 -6.44 -18.40 9.54
N ALA A 208 -7.27 -18.93 10.45
CA ALA A 208 -6.85 -19.22 11.82
C ALA A 208 -5.78 -20.31 11.89
N SER A 209 -5.83 -21.31 11.00
CA SER A 209 -4.89 -22.42 10.97
C SER A 209 -3.47 -21.99 10.62
N VAL A 210 -3.31 -20.93 9.82
CA VAL A 210 -2.00 -20.40 9.40
C VAL A 210 -1.15 -19.97 10.59
N GLN A 211 -1.75 -19.54 11.70
CA GLN A 211 -1.02 -19.18 12.93
C GLN A 211 -0.23 -20.35 13.52
N GLN A 212 -0.56 -21.59 13.16
CA GLN A 212 0.14 -22.78 13.61
C GLN A 212 1.35 -23.13 12.73
N ASP A 213 1.48 -22.51 11.58
CA ASP A 213 2.64 -22.66 10.70
C ASP A 213 3.93 -22.21 11.43
N ALA A 214 5.05 -22.90 11.14
CA ALA A 214 6.33 -22.63 11.81
C ALA A 214 6.86 -21.23 11.48
N GLU A 215 6.72 -20.78 10.23
CA GLU A 215 7.12 -19.45 9.77
C GLU A 215 6.18 -18.38 10.32
N ALA A 216 4.87 -18.64 10.36
CA ALA A 216 3.87 -17.74 10.91
C ALA A 216 4.07 -17.46 12.42
N ARG A 217 4.56 -18.46 13.19
CA ARG A 217 4.73 -18.32 14.64
C ARG A 217 5.62 -17.15 15.04
N ARG A 218 6.63 -16.80 14.25
CA ARG A 218 7.47 -15.63 14.56
C ARG A 218 6.68 -14.33 14.49
N PHE A 219 5.75 -14.19 13.53
CA PHE A 219 4.87 -13.03 13.41
C PHE A 219 3.86 -12.98 14.53
N VAL A 220 3.26 -14.12 14.88
CA VAL A 220 2.35 -14.24 16.00
C VAL A 220 3.07 -13.92 17.32
N ALA A 221 4.29 -14.43 17.52
CA ALA A 221 5.10 -14.14 18.70
C ALA A 221 5.51 -12.65 18.74
N ALA A 222 5.84 -12.05 17.61
CA ALA A 222 6.15 -10.62 17.53
C ALA A 222 4.93 -9.77 17.88
N LEU A 223 3.73 -10.11 17.41
CA LEU A 223 2.48 -9.46 17.81
C LEU A 223 2.24 -9.52 19.33
N GLN A 224 2.43 -10.70 19.92
CA GLN A 224 2.21 -10.89 21.37
C GLN A 224 3.24 -10.18 22.25
N ASN A 225 4.48 -10.02 21.75
CA ASN A 225 5.61 -9.47 22.49
C ASN A 225 6.04 -8.09 21.98
N SER A 226 5.28 -7.46 21.09
CA SER A 226 5.67 -6.20 20.47
C SER A 226 5.88 -5.11 21.52
N GLU A 227 7.15 -4.85 21.84
CA GLU A 227 7.57 -3.64 22.54
C GLU A 227 7.45 -2.41 21.65
N PHE A 228 7.63 -2.60 20.33
CA PHE A 228 7.60 -1.52 19.34
C PHE A 228 6.34 -0.65 19.44
N LEU A 229 5.15 -1.24 19.43
CA LEU A 229 3.93 -0.45 19.52
C LEU A 229 3.67 0.08 20.91
N ARG A 230 4.04 -0.66 21.96
CA ARG A 230 4.02 -0.13 23.32
C ARG A 230 4.97 1.04 23.47
N GLU A 231 6.19 0.91 22.99
CA GLU A 231 7.16 2.01 22.96
C GLU A 231 6.66 3.18 22.11
N LEU A 232 6.02 2.92 20.96
CA LEU A 232 5.46 3.94 20.09
C LEU A 232 4.27 4.66 20.73
N LEU A 233 3.41 3.95 21.47
CA LEU A 233 2.23 4.52 22.11
C LEU A 233 2.53 5.13 23.49
N ASP A 234 3.57 4.66 24.17
CA ASP A 234 3.91 5.03 25.54
C ASP A 234 5.08 6.03 25.63
N ARG A 235 5.91 6.14 24.58
CA ARG A 235 7.05 7.07 24.53
C ARG A 235 6.62 8.42 23.99
N GLU A 236 6.74 9.46 24.80
CA GLU A 236 6.78 10.83 24.29
C GLU A 236 7.99 11.00 23.38
N GLY A 237 7.78 11.57 22.17
CA GLY A 237 8.86 11.82 21.21
C GLY A 237 9.14 10.69 20.21
N SER A 238 8.28 9.67 20.12
CA SER A 238 8.39 8.60 19.08
C SER A 238 8.07 9.09 17.67
N PHE A 239 7.40 10.22 17.55
CA PHE A 239 7.02 10.83 16.27
C PHE A 239 7.86 12.05 15.94
N VAL A 240 8.25 12.18 14.69
CA VAL A 240 8.73 13.44 14.12
C VAL A 240 7.54 14.26 13.67
N TRP A 241 7.35 15.43 14.25
CA TRP A 241 6.24 16.35 13.94
C TRP A 241 6.62 17.32 12.84
N ALA A 242 5.89 17.31 11.74
CA ALA A 242 6.15 18.15 10.59
C ALA A 242 4.85 18.47 9.81
N PRO A 243 4.84 19.53 9.00
CA PRO A 243 3.87 19.68 7.94
C PRO A 243 4.05 18.49 6.94
N VAL A 244 2.99 17.74 6.68
CA VAL A 244 3.00 16.58 5.76
C VAL A 244 1.95 16.79 4.69
N GLU A 245 2.34 16.58 3.44
CA GLU A 245 1.43 16.58 2.30
C GLU A 245 1.28 15.17 1.74
N MET A 246 0.05 14.80 1.40
CA MET A 246 -0.30 13.59 0.68
C MET A 246 -0.55 13.94 -0.78
N VAL A 247 0.14 13.27 -1.67
CA VAL A 247 -0.07 13.37 -3.12
C VAL A 247 -0.30 11.98 -3.71
N SER A 248 -1.22 11.88 -4.66
CA SER A 248 -1.54 10.63 -5.34
C SER A 248 -2.05 10.88 -6.76
N ASP A 249 -2.03 9.86 -7.60
CA ASP A 249 -2.67 9.92 -8.92
C ASP A 249 -4.20 10.05 -8.78
N ASP A 250 -4.83 10.63 -9.79
CA ASP A 250 -6.29 10.63 -9.88
C ASP A 250 -6.77 9.21 -10.29
N PRO A 251 -7.78 8.62 -9.61
CA PRO A 251 -8.35 7.33 -9.99
C PRO A 251 -8.92 7.30 -11.42
N ALA A 252 -9.30 8.45 -12.01
CA ALA A 252 -9.70 8.58 -13.40
C ALA A 252 -8.58 8.17 -14.39
N LYS A 253 -7.33 8.10 -13.94
CA LYS A 253 -6.19 7.56 -14.70
C LYS A 253 -6.48 6.14 -15.21
N ALA A 254 -7.16 5.31 -14.45
CA ALA A 254 -7.53 3.96 -14.89
C ALA A 254 -8.40 3.97 -16.15
N GLN A 255 -9.15 5.04 -16.40
CA GLN A 255 -9.99 5.23 -17.58
C GLN A 255 -9.31 6.06 -18.69
N GLY A 256 -8.11 6.60 -18.42
CA GLY A 256 -7.42 7.52 -19.35
C GLY A 256 -8.08 8.89 -19.46
N LEU A 257 -8.78 9.29 -18.43
CA LEU A 257 -9.51 10.56 -18.35
C LEU A 257 -8.81 11.60 -17.48
N GLU A 258 -7.63 11.26 -16.94
CA GLU A 258 -6.82 12.19 -16.15
C GLU A 258 -6.34 13.38 -17.00
N GLY A 259 -6.46 14.59 -16.44
CA GLY A 259 -5.76 15.77 -16.96
C GLY A 259 -4.29 15.72 -16.55
N GLU A 260 -3.43 16.50 -17.24
CA GLU A 260 -2.00 16.58 -16.88
C GLU A 260 -1.77 16.95 -15.41
N GLN A 261 -2.62 17.80 -14.84
CA GLN A 261 -2.55 18.23 -13.43
C GLN A 261 -2.89 17.12 -12.42
N GLY A 262 -3.52 16.02 -12.85
CA GLY A 262 -3.85 14.86 -12.02
C GLY A 262 -2.71 13.85 -11.85
N LEU A 263 -1.59 14.03 -12.55
CA LEU A 263 -0.46 13.11 -12.49
C LEU A 263 0.37 13.32 -11.23
N LEU A 264 0.70 12.21 -10.54
CA LEU A 264 1.54 12.21 -9.32
C LEU A 264 2.85 12.98 -9.52
N SER A 265 3.50 12.84 -10.68
CA SER A 265 4.77 13.52 -10.97
C SER A 265 4.66 15.05 -10.94
N GLN A 266 3.54 15.60 -11.36
CA GLN A 266 3.32 17.05 -11.32
C GLN A 266 2.96 17.54 -9.93
N GLN A 267 2.11 16.79 -9.20
CA GLN A 267 1.78 17.10 -7.82
C GLN A 267 3.03 17.04 -6.94
N LEU A 268 3.89 16.02 -7.15
CA LEU A 268 5.15 15.88 -6.44
C LEU A 268 6.11 17.05 -6.73
N ALA A 269 6.23 17.47 -7.99
CA ALA A 269 7.04 18.63 -8.37
C ALA A 269 6.55 19.93 -7.71
N LEU A 270 5.24 20.12 -7.62
CA LEU A 270 4.64 21.26 -6.92
C LEU A 270 4.90 21.22 -5.40
N ALA A 271 4.78 20.04 -4.78
CA ALA A 271 5.00 19.86 -3.35
C ALA A 271 6.47 20.04 -2.96
N LEU A 272 7.41 19.57 -3.78
CA LEU A 272 8.85 19.67 -3.53
C LEU A 272 9.42 21.06 -3.85
N GLY A 273 8.74 21.81 -4.72
CA GLY A 273 9.27 23.09 -5.21
C GLY A 273 10.52 22.93 -6.08
N GLU A 274 11.35 23.99 -6.16
CA GLU A 274 12.60 23.98 -6.92
C GLU A 274 13.76 23.54 -6.02
N PRO A 275 14.43 22.42 -6.30
CA PRO A 275 15.57 21.96 -5.52
C PRO A 275 16.76 22.92 -5.67
N GLU A 276 17.38 23.32 -4.55
CA GLU A 276 18.52 24.24 -4.57
C GLU A 276 19.89 23.58 -4.49
N LYS A 277 19.98 22.38 -3.86
CA LYS A 277 21.27 21.74 -3.55
C LYS A 277 21.39 20.31 -4.00
N THR A 278 20.43 19.48 -3.62
CA THR A 278 20.49 18.03 -3.87
C THR A 278 19.12 17.44 -4.12
N VAL A 279 19.04 16.57 -5.13
CA VAL A 279 17.91 15.66 -5.36
C VAL A 279 18.41 14.24 -5.24
N THR A 280 17.79 13.44 -4.36
CA THR A 280 18.07 12.02 -4.26
C THR A 280 16.79 11.23 -4.57
N LEU A 281 16.87 10.38 -5.57
CA LEU A 281 15.79 9.49 -5.99
C LEU A 281 16.17 8.05 -5.68
N VAL A 282 15.28 7.32 -5.01
CA VAL A 282 15.42 5.89 -4.78
C VAL A 282 14.16 5.22 -5.32
N SER A 283 14.31 4.41 -6.38
CA SER A 283 13.18 3.72 -7.00
C SER A 283 13.65 2.44 -7.69
N PRO A 284 13.03 1.29 -7.43
CA PRO A 284 13.37 0.04 -8.11
C PRO A 284 13.08 0.11 -9.61
N TYR A 285 12.11 0.92 -10.03
CA TYR A 285 11.65 1.07 -11.40
C TYR A 285 11.83 2.51 -11.86
N PHE A 286 12.94 2.77 -12.54
CA PHE A 286 13.28 4.12 -12.98
C PHE A 286 13.30 4.21 -14.53
N VAL A 287 12.29 4.87 -15.09
CA VAL A 287 12.18 5.14 -16.53
C VAL A 287 11.88 6.63 -16.73
N PRO A 288 12.91 7.50 -16.82
CA PRO A 288 12.73 8.94 -16.79
C PRO A 288 12.03 9.49 -18.05
N GLY A 289 12.13 8.82 -19.19
CA GLY A 289 11.73 9.37 -20.47
C GLY A 289 12.61 10.56 -20.88
N ASN A 290 12.35 11.13 -22.06
CA ASN A 290 13.11 12.29 -22.55
C ASN A 290 12.94 13.51 -21.61
N ARG A 291 11.71 13.76 -21.15
CA ARG A 291 11.41 14.89 -20.26
C ARG A 291 12.12 14.78 -18.90
N GLY A 292 12.24 13.57 -18.34
CA GLY A 292 12.99 13.35 -17.10
C GLY A 292 14.49 13.59 -17.30
N VAL A 293 15.06 13.15 -18.42
CA VAL A 293 16.48 13.42 -18.74
C VAL A 293 16.74 14.93 -18.88
N GLU A 294 15.85 15.65 -19.55
CA GLU A 294 15.92 17.11 -19.68
C GLU A 294 15.88 17.79 -18.31
N LEU A 295 14.92 17.42 -17.47
CA LEU A 295 14.79 17.94 -16.11
C LEU A 295 16.07 17.74 -15.27
N PHE A 296 16.66 16.54 -15.28
CA PHE A 296 17.89 16.28 -14.54
C PHE A 296 19.08 17.10 -15.06
N ARG A 297 19.19 17.30 -16.37
CA ARG A 297 20.21 18.18 -16.97
C ARG A 297 20.02 19.65 -16.59
N GLU A 298 18.78 20.13 -16.54
CA GLU A 298 18.46 21.49 -16.06
C GLU A 298 18.87 21.68 -14.61
N LEU A 299 18.55 20.71 -13.74
CA LEU A 299 18.94 20.73 -12.33
C LEU A 299 20.46 20.75 -12.16
N GLU A 300 21.20 19.88 -12.84
CA GLU A 300 22.67 19.88 -12.80
C GLU A 300 23.28 21.18 -13.34
N SER A 301 22.71 21.72 -14.42
CA SER A 301 23.14 23.02 -14.98
C SER A 301 22.90 24.16 -14.00
N ALA A 302 21.91 24.06 -13.13
CA ALA A 302 21.64 25.00 -12.03
C ALA A 302 22.52 24.76 -10.79
N GLY A 303 23.39 23.74 -10.81
CA GLY A 303 24.30 23.40 -9.69
C GLY A 303 23.70 22.45 -8.65
N VAL A 304 22.55 21.86 -8.95
CA VAL A 304 21.91 20.87 -8.07
C VAL A 304 22.54 19.50 -8.27
N GLN A 305 22.96 18.85 -7.20
CA GLN A 305 23.49 17.49 -7.26
C GLN A 305 22.34 16.49 -7.37
N VAL A 306 22.29 15.73 -8.47
CA VAL A 306 21.29 14.66 -8.68
C VAL A 306 21.91 13.30 -8.36
N ARG A 307 21.23 12.51 -7.51
CA ARG A 307 21.61 11.15 -7.16
C ARG A 307 20.43 10.22 -7.42
N ILE A 308 20.67 9.13 -8.15
CA ILE A 308 19.61 8.16 -8.48
C ILE A 308 20.09 6.76 -8.11
N LEU A 309 19.33 6.09 -7.26
CA LEU A 309 19.51 4.69 -6.93
C LEU A 309 18.33 3.89 -7.53
N THR A 310 18.65 2.97 -8.42
CA THR A 310 17.67 2.07 -9.06
C THR A 310 18.22 0.65 -9.16
N ASN A 311 17.36 -0.34 -9.38
CA ASN A 311 17.76 -1.74 -9.49
C ASN A 311 18.62 -1.99 -10.73
N SER A 312 19.62 -2.88 -10.58
CA SER A 312 20.34 -3.48 -11.71
C SER A 312 19.42 -4.44 -12.49
N LEU A 313 19.90 -4.94 -13.61
CA LEU A 313 19.15 -5.95 -14.39
C LEU A 313 18.92 -7.23 -13.58
N GLU A 314 19.92 -7.65 -12.82
CA GLU A 314 19.87 -8.88 -12.00
C GLU A 314 18.95 -8.75 -10.78
N ALA A 315 18.82 -7.53 -10.25
CA ALA A 315 17.98 -7.25 -9.09
C ALA A 315 16.55 -6.83 -9.47
N ASN A 316 16.24 -6.76 -10.77
CA ASN A 316 14.94 -6.30 -11.26
C ASN A 316 14.03 -7.49 -11.58
N ASP A 317 12.90 -7.58 -10.90
CA ASP A 317 11.86 -8.59 -11.12
C ASP A 317 11.06 -8.37 -12.43
N VAL A 318 11.14 -7.14 -13.02
CA VAL A 318 10.46 -6.79 -14.27
C VAL A 318 11.47 -6.33 -15.33
N ALA A 319 12.03 -7.26 -16.09
CA ALA A 319 13.05 -7.00 -17.12
C ALA A 319 12.65 -5.94 -18.16
N LEU A 320 11.35 -5.81 -18.48
CA LEU A 320 10.84 -4.77 -19.38
C LEU A 320 11.06 -3.35 -18.85
N VAL A 321 10.94 -3.15 -17.54
CA VAL A 321 11.18 -1.83 -16.93
C VAL A 321 12.66 -1.48 -17.02
N HIS A 322 13.55 -2.44 -16.74
CA HIS A 322 14.99 -2.21 -16.90
C HIS A 322 15.36 -1.87 -18.35
N SER A 323 14.76 -2.51 -19.35
CA SER A 323 14.97 -2.17 -20.75
C SER A 323 14.51 -0.75 -21.10
N GLY A 324 13.48 -0.25 -20.41
CA GLY A 324 13.01 1.14 -20.49
C GLY A 324 14.06 2.13 -19.94
N TYR A 325 14.70 1.82 -18.81
CA TYR A 325 15.79 2.61 -18.22
C TYR A 325 17.05 2.61 -19.08
N ALA A 326 17.45 1.43 -19.58
CA ALA A 326 18.70 1.26 -20.32
C ALA A 326 18.85 2.22 -21.51
N LYS A 327 17.75 2.61 -22.13
CA LYS A 327 17.74 3.58 -23.25
C LYS A 327 18.22 4.98 -22.86
N TYR A 328 18.08 5.34 -21.59
CA TYR A 328 18.39 6.69 -21.10
C TYR A 328 19.68 6.74 -20.29
N ARG A 329 20.27 5.58 -19.98
CA ARG A 329 21.42 5.47 -19.07
C ARG A 329 22.60 6.34 -19.50
N GLU A 330 22.98 6.30 -20.79
CA GLU A 330 24.09 7.10 -21.32
C GLU A 330 23.82 8.61 -21.28
N ALA A 331 22.56 9.00 -21.37
CA ALA A 331 22.16 10.41 -21.32
C ALA A 331 22.09 10.97 -19.89
N LEU A 332 22.09 10.07 -18.87
CA LEU A 332 22.04 10.39 -17.45
C LEU A 332 23.42 10.37 -16.77
N LEU A 333 24.44 9.78 -17.42
CA LEU A 333 25.83 9.72 -16.97
C LEU A 333 26.66 10.82 -17.59
#